data_91e32807b87d5a79932a4b77b186cbf5
#
_entry.id   91e32807b87d5a79932a4b77b186cbf5
#
_cell.length_a   1.000
_cell.length_b   1.000
_cell.length_c   1.000
_cell.angle_alpha   90.00
_cell.angle_beta   90.00
_cell.angle_gamma   90.00
#
_symmetry.space_group_name_H-M   'P 1'
#
loop_
_entity.id
_entity.type
_entity.pdbx_description
1 polymer ?
#
loop_
_entity_poly.entity_id
_entity_poly.type
_entity_poly.pdbx_seq_one_letter_code
_entity_poly.pdbx_strand_id
1 'polypeptide(L)'
;MADTTNTPNKQATTPNTNGKGWQPEDVPQLTVDVYKKNQMIYVVSTVAGVKSSDLDIAINDNTLSINGVREKPYGEEGNEVLLEECFWGSFSREITINETLNVDEINAKLKNGVLTIEIPIYKITAQRKINVKEL
;
A
#
# COMPACT_ATOMS: atom_id res chain seq x y z
N MET A 1 21.54 -25.40 7.23
CA MET A 1 21.45 -24.87 7.21
C MET A 1 21.31 -24.01 7.03
N ALA A 2 21.20 -23.75 7.25
CA ALA A 2 21.02 -22.90 6.99
C ALA A 2 20.71 -22.10 7.13
N ASP A 3 20.52 -21.81 7.44
CA ASP A 3 20.09 -21.03 7.41
C ASP A 3 20.21 -20.13 7.67
N THR A 4 20.39 -20.03 8.01
CA THR A 4 20.33 -19.28 8.33
C THR A 4 20.36 -18.32 8.13
N THR A 5 20.43 -18.14 8.04
CA THR A 5 20.45 -17.27 7.81
C THR A 5 19.86 -16.49 7.73
N ASN A 6 19.41 -16.26 7.84
CA ASN A 6 18.80 -15.50 7.59
C ASN A 6 18.58 -14.74 8.05
N THR A 7 18.57 -14.40 8.45
CA THR A 7 18.35 -13.72 8.89
C THR A 7 18.11 -12.78 9.05
N PRO A 8 18.10 -12.37 8.75
CA PRO A 8 17.97 -11.17 8.76
C PRO A 8 16.80 -10.55 9.18
N ASN A 9 16.18 -10.03 8.83
CA ASN A 9 15.16 -9.32 8.94
C ASN A 9 14.10 -9.93 9.61
N LYS A 10 14.19 -10.22 10.71
CA LYS A 10 13.22 -10.84 11.26
C LYS A 10 12.08 -10.09 11.54
N GLN A 11 12.19 -8.91 11.73
CA GLN A 11 11.05 -8.24 12.16
C GLN A 11 9.99 -8.25 11.18
N ALA A 12 10.33 -8.17 10.01
CA ALA A 12 9.32 -7.97 9.07
C ALA A 12 8.50 -9.15 8.89
N THR A 13 8.94 -10.24 9.29
CA THR A 13 8.21 -11.27 8.88
C THR A 13 8.06 -12.29 9.81
N THR A 14 8.01 -12.03 10.99
CA THR A 14 7.83 -13.05 11.81
C THR A 14 6.50 -13.54 11.65
N PRO A 15 6.22 -14.38 10.84
CA PRO A 15 4.93 -14.84 10.64
C PRO A 15 4.56 -15.80 11.67
N ASN A 16 3.41 -16.23 11.60
CA ASN A 16 2.92 -17.06 12.51
C ASN A 16 3.67 -18.33 12.57
N THR A 17 3.74 -18.83 13.66
CA THR A 17 4.59 -19.91 13.86
C THR A 17 3.87 -21.17 14.15
N ASN A 18 2.63 -21.25 13.83
CA ASN A 18 1.93 -22.45 14.17
C ASN A 18 2.06 -23.52 13.13
N GLY A 19 3.22 -23.65 12.58
CA GLY A 19 3.42 -24.69 11.60
C GLY A 19 2.87 -24.37 10.25
N LYS A 20 2.20 -23.25 10.10
CA LYS A 20 1.74 -22.82 8.81
C LYS A 20 2.85 -22.05 8.15
N GLY A 21 2.91 -22.08 6.88
CA GLY A 21 3.86 -21.28 6.18
C GLY A 21 3.52 -19.81 6.29
N TRP A 22 4.38 -18.99 5.73
CA TRP A 22 4.17 -17.57 5.70
C TRP A 22 2.89 -17.25 4.94
N GLN A 23 2.10 -16.34 5.46
CA GLN A 23 0.86 -15.91 4.83
C GLN A 23 0.91 -14.42 4.56
N PRO A 24 0.28 -13.96 3.48
CA PRO A 24 0.30 -12.53 3.19
C PRO A 24 -0.26 -11.67 4.32
N GLU A 25 -1.21 -12.21 5.05
CA GLU A 25 -1.78 -11.41 6.12
C GLU A 25 -0.81 -11.26 7.28
N ASP A 26 0.31 -11.98 7.27
CA ASP A 26 1.30 -11.82 8.31
C ASP A 26 2.18 -10.61 8.07
N VAL A 27 2.09 -9.99 6.91
CA VAL A 27 2.85 -8.79 6.61
C VAL A 27 2.13 -7.59 7.21
N PRO A 28 2.84 -6.74 7.94
CA PRO A 28 2.19 -5.55 8.51
C PRO A 28 1.52 -4.72 7.44
N GLN A 29 0.37 -4.23 7.75
CA GLN A 29 -0.42 -3.46 6.80
C GLN A 29 -0.18 -1.98 6.97
N LEU A 30 -0.02 -1.31 5.84
CA LEU A 30 0.12 0.13 5.84
C LEU A 30 -1.25 0.76 6.11
N THR A 31 -1.29 1.74 6.99
CA THR A 31 -2.53 2.45 7.26
C THR A 31 -2.70 3.53 6.21
N VAL A 32 -3.92 3.66 5.71
CA VAL A 32 -4.21 4.62 4.66
C VAL A 32 -5.52 5.33 4.95
N ASP A 33 -5.64 6.54 4.41
CA ASP A 33 -6.90 7.26 4.36
C ASP A 33 -7.32 7.33 2.90
N VAL A 34 -8.60 7.15 2.64
CA VAL A 34 -9.11 7.20 1.28
C VAL A 34 -10.22 8.24 1.22
N TYR A 35 -10.09 9.17 0.29
CA TYR A 35 -11.05 10.25 0.12
C TYR A 35 -11.55 10.28 -1.30
N LYS A 36 -12.75 10.76 -1.49
CA LYS A 36 -13.29 10.98 -2.81
C LYS A 36 -13.76 12.42 -2.89
N LYS A 37 -13.32 13.12 -3.91
CA LYS A 37 -13.74 14.49 -4.13
C LYS A 37 -13.92 14.69 -5.61
N ASN A 38 -15.14 15.04 -5.98
CA ASN A 38 -15.47 15.20 -7.41
C ASN A 38 -15.21 13.90 -8.13
N GLN A 39 -14.37 13.91 -9.15
CA GLN A 39 -14.08 12.72 -9.93
C GLN A 39 -12.68 12.20 -9.61
N MET A 40 -12.27 12.29 -8.36
CA MET A 40 -10.93 11.90 -7.99
C MET A 40 -10.96 11.14 -6.67
N ILE A 41 -10.25 10.03 -6.63
CA ILE A 41 -10.02 9.28 -5.40
C ILE A 41 -8.61 9.62 -4.94
N TYR A 42 -8.47 9.93 -3.67
CA TYR A 42 -7.16 10.18 -3.07
C TYR A 42 -6.88 9.11 -2.03
N VAL A 43 -5.72 8.47 -2.16
CA VAL A 43 -5.25 7.52 -1.15
C VAL A 43 -4.03 8.15 -0.52
N VAL A 44 -4.07 8.35 0.78
CA VAL A 44 -3.03 9.09 1.48
C VAL A 44 -2.49 8.22 2.61
N SER A 45 -1.18 8.19 2.74
CA SER A 45 -0.56 7.42 3.79
C SER A 45 0.72 8.09 4.26
N THR A 46 0.99 8.01 5.55
CA THR A 46 2.25 8.48 6.08
C THR A 46 3.26 7.34 5.95
N VAL A 47 4.31 7.60 5.19
CA VAL A 47 5.34 6.59 4.95
C VAL A 47 6.71 7.18 5.26
N ALA A 48 6.81 7.86 6.37
CA ALA A 48 8.06 8.50 6.74
C ALA A 48 9.20 7.49 6.73
N GLY A 49 10.34 7.90 6.21
CA GLY A 49 11.51 7.04 6.17
C GLY A 49 11.57 6.11 4.98
N VAL A 50 10.57 6.16 4.08
CA VAL A 50 10.54 5.29 2.91
C VAL A 50 10.94 6.11 1.69
N LYS A 51 11.81 5.55 0.86
CA LYS A 51 12.21 6.21 -0.37
C LYS A 51 11.27 5.82 -1.48
N SER A 52 11.13 6.70 -2.48
CA SER A 52 10.26 6.37 -3.60
C SER A 52 10.71 5.09 -4.30
N SER A 53 12.02 4.84 -4.31
CA SER A 53 12.52 3.62 -4.93
C SER A 53 12.18 2.37 -4.13
N ASP A 54 11.75 2.52 -2.89
CA ASP A 54 11.37 1.39 -2.05
C ASP A 54 9.86 1.18 -2.03
N LEU A 55 9.13 1.90 -2.88
CA LEU A 55 7.69 1.75 -2.99
C LEU A 55 7.34 1.13 -4.32
N ASP A 56 6.41 0.19 -4.27
CA ASP A 56 5.91 -0.46 -5.46
C ASP A 56 4.39 -0.37 -5.42
N ILE A 57 3.82 0.39 -6.34
CA ILE A 57 2.40 0.66 -6.38
C ILE A 57 1.85 0.15 -7.69
N ALA A 58 0.81 -0.66 -7.61
CA ALA A 58 0.21 -1.25 -8.79
C ALA A 58 -1.29 -1.24 -8.67
N ILE A 59 -1.96 -1.29 -9.81
CA ILE A 59 -3.40 -1.38 -9.84
C ILE A 59 -3.75 -2.55 -10.75
N ASN A 60 -4.67 -3.38 -10.28
CA ASN A 60 -5.13 -4.52 -11.04
C ASN A 60 -6.64 -4.49 -10.94
N ASP A 61 -7.30 -4.21 -12.05
CA ASP A 61 -8.73 -3.94 -12.06
C ASP A 61 -9.01 -2.81 -11.08
N ASN A 62 -9.72 -3.07 -10.03
CA ASN A 62 -10.07 -2.04 -9.05
C ASN A 62 -9.31 -2.18 -7.76
N THR A 63 -8.28 -3.00 -7.73
CA THR A 63 -7.51 -3.22 -6.51
C THR A 63 -6.17 -2.55 -6.62
N LEU A 64 -5.96 -1.58 -5.75
CA LEU A 64 -4.70 -0.86 -5.64
C LEU A 64 -3.85 -1.59 -4.61
N SER A 65 -2.60 -1.90 -4.98
CA SER A 65 -1.69 -2.51 -4.03
C SER A 65 -0.51 -1.59 -3.81
N ILE A 66 -0.13 -1.43 -2.56
CA ILE A 66 0.99 -0.61 -2.15
C ILE A 66 1.91 -1.51 -1.35
N ASN A 67 3.13 -1.67 -1.84
CA ASN A 67 4.13 -2.46 -1.15
C ASN A 67 5.36 -1.60 -0.95
N GLY A 68 6.03 -1.77 0.16
CA GLY A 68 7.21 -0.98 0.41
C GLY A 68 8.07 -1.55 1.51
N VAL A 69 9.22 -0.93 1.70
CA VAL A 69 10.16 -1.32 2.73
C VAL A 69 10.64 -0.06 3.43
N ARG A 70 10.59 -0.07 4.76
CA ARG A 70 11.17 1.01 5.55
C ARG A 70 12.46 0.48 6.14
N GLU A 71 13.57 0.97 5.65
CA GLU A 71 14.87 0.47 6.10
C GLU A 71 15.30 1.16 7.37
N LYS A 72 15.93 0.40 8.26
CA LYS A 72 16.47 0.96 9.46
C LYS A 72 17.62 1.90 9.11
N PRO A 73 17.61 3.12 9.67
CA PRO A 73 18.69 4.06 9.35
C PRO A 73 20.01 3.71 10.01
N TYR A 74 19.99 2.92 11.06
CA TYR A 74 21.22 2.56 11.75
C TYR A 74 21.40 1.06 11.67
N GLY A 75 22.63 0.65 11.50
CA GLY A 75 22.95 -0.76 11.56
C GLY A 75 22.81 -1.27 12.95
N GLU A 76 22.78 -2.58 13.08
CA GLU A 76 22.61 -3.19 14.38
C GLU A 76 23.91 -3.58 15.01
N GLU A 77 24.95 -3.60 14.23
CA GLU A 77 26.20 -4.07 14.73
C GLU A 77 26.74 -3.13 15.79
N GLY A 78 27.09 -3.64 16.94
CA GLY A 78 27.64 -2.83 18.00
C GLY A 78 26.61 -2.07 18.80
N ASN A 79 25.35 -2.21 18.49
CA ASN A 79 24.30 -1.53 19.22
C ASN A 79 23.66 -2.43 20.25
N GLU A 80 23.37 -1.87 21.39
CA GLU A 80 22.57 -2.54 22.37
C GLU A 80 21.21 -1.89 22.38
N VAL A 81 20.17 -2.63 22.03
CA VAL A 81 18.84 -2.04 21.91
C VAL A 81 18.25 -1.88 23.30
N LEU A 82 17.94 -0.66 23.69
CA LEU A 82 17.34 -0.38 24.97
C LEU A 82 15.82 -0.31 24.87
N LEU A 83 15.30 0.13 23.73
CA LEU A 83 13.88 0.21 23.50
C LEU A 83 13.65 0.26 21.99
N GLU A 84 12.77 -0.56 21.49
CA GLU A 84 12.51 -0.58 20.06
C GLU A 84 11.03 -0.70 19.81
N GLU A 85 10.42 0.36 19.31
CA GLU A 85 8.99 0.40 19.07
C GLU A 85 8.65 0.75 17.63
N CYS A 86 9.61 1.26 16.88
CA CYS A 86 9.35 1.62 15.50
C CYS A 86 9.34 0.38 14.62
N PHE A 87 8.48 0.40 13.61
CA PHE A 87 8.46 -0.71 12.68
C PHE A 87 9.42 -0.45 11.53
N TRP A 88 10.29 -1.38 11.26
CA TRP A 88 11.19 -1.36 10.11
C TRP A 88 10.94 -2.63 9.32
N GLY A 89 11.02 -2.54 8.01
CA GLY A 89 10.86 -3.71 7.19
C GLY A 89 9.74 -3.53 6.19
N SER A 90 9.27 -4.63 5.67
CA SER A 90 8.29 -4.65 4.60
C SER A 90 6.88 -4.38 5.11
N PHE A 91 6.12 -3.68 4.31
CA PHE A 91 4.72 -3.46 4.59
C PHE A 91 3.94 -3.54 3.30
N SER A 92 2.64 -3.76 3.40
CA SER A 92 1.81 -3.81 2.21
C SER A 92 0.39 -3.40 2.55
N ARG A 93 -0.36 -3.05 1.51
CA ARG A 93 -1.77 -2.74 1.66
C ARG A 93 -2.45 -2.95 0.33
N GLU A 94 -3.62 -3.55 0.37
CA GLU A 94 -4.48 -3.67 -0.80
C GLU A 94 -5.80 -2.99 -0.51
N ILE A 95 -6.28 -2.21 -1.47
CA ILE A 95 -7.50 -1.46 -1.34
C ILE A 95 -8.32 -1.67 -2.60
N THR A 96 -9.54 -2.15 -2.44
CA THR A 96 -10.45 -2.31 -3.57
C THR A 96 -11.37 -1.10 -3.61
N ILE A 97 -11.42 -0.45 -4.76
CA ILE A 97 -12.17 0.77 -4.93
C ILE A 97 -13.34 0.48 -5.87
N ASN A 98 -14.55 0.66 -5.37
CA ASN A 98 -15.74 0.36 -6.16
C ASN A 98 -16.15 1.55 -7.01
N GLU A 99 -15.31 1.87 -7.98
CA GLU A 99 -15.54 2.94 -8.92
C GLU A 99 -14.97 2.52 -10.25
N THR A 100 -15.35 3.20 -11.32
CA THR A 100 -14.74 2.93 -12.61
C THR A 100 -13.50 3.82 -12.71
N LEU A 101 -12.35 3.22 -12.61
CA LEU A 101 -11.10 3.95 -12.48
C LEU A 101 -10.49 4.24 -13.84
N ASN A 102 -9.92 5.45 -13.97
CA ASN A 102 -9.14 5.78 -15.15
C ASN A 102 -7.69 5.44 -14.81
N VAL A 103 -7.33 4.18 -15.05
CA VAL A 103 -6.03 3.69 -14.59
C VAL A 103 -4.86 4.32 -15.31
N ASP A 104 -5.09 4.88 -16.50
CA ASP A 104 -4.00 5.47 -17.25
C ASP A 104 -3.60 6.83 -16.72
N GLU A 105 -4.41 7.40 -15.85
CA GLU A 105 -4.15 8.74 -15.34
C GLU A 105 -3.86 8.75 -13.86
N ILE A 106 -3.48 7.61 -13.30
CA ILE A 106 -3.15 7.54 -11.88
C ILE A 106 -1.81 8.22 -11.66
N ASN A 107 -1.72 8.98 -10.60
CA ASN A 107 -0.52 9.72 -10.26
C ASN A 107 -0.20 9.49 -8.79
N ALA A 108 1.06 9.28 -8.48
CA ALA A 108 1.49 9.06 -7.11
C ALA A 108 2.62 10.02 -6.79
N LYS A 109 2.55 10.62 -5.62
CA LYS A 109 3.54 11.58 -5.17
C LYS A 109 3.99 11.25 -3.76
N LEU A 110 5.27 11.42 -3.51
CA LEU A 110 5.83 11.24 -2.17
C LEU A 110 6.47 12.56 -1.78
N LYS A 111 5.97 13.17 -0.73
CA LYS A 111 6.50 14.45 -0.28
C LYS A 111 6.46 14.51 1.23
N ASN A 112 7.58 14.84 1.82
CA ASN A 112 7.68 15.00 3.27
C ASN A 112 7.18 13.77 4.02
N GLY A 113 7.44 12.59 3.48
CA GLY A 113 7.04 11.37 4.14
C GLY A 113 5.57 11.02 4.00
N VAL A 114 4.86 11.71 3.11
CA VAL A 114 3.45 11.43 2.88
C VAL A 114 3.27 11.00 1.43
N LEU A 115 2.69 9.84 1.26
CA LEU A 115 2.37 9.30 -0.06
C LEU A 115 0.94 9.69 -0.39
N THR A 116 0.75 10.27 -1.57
CA THR A 116 -0.58 10.61 -2.07
C THR A 116 -0.75 10.00 -3.45
N ILE A 117 -1.77 9.17 -3.60
CA ILE A 117 -2.09 8.56 -4.88
C ILE A 117 -3.41 9.14 -5.34
N GLU A 118 -3.40 9.69 -6.55
CA GLU A 118 -4.57 10.32 -7.14
C GLU A 118 -5.09 9.44 -8.24
N ILE A 119 -6.33 9.00 -8.11
CA ILE A 119 -6.92 8.07 -9.06
C ILE A 119 -8.18 8.72 -9.63
N PRO A 120 -8.15 9.17 -10.88
CA PRO A 120 -9.35 9.73 -11.49
C PRO A 120 -10.37 8.63 -11.73
N ILE A 121 -11.64 8.99 -11.63
CA ILE A 121 -12.71 8.05 -11.92
C ILE A 121 -13.54 8.63 -13.04
N TYR A 122 -14.13 7.73 -13.80
CA TYR A 122 -15.04 8.16 -14.84
C TYR A 122 -16.39 8.45 -14.22
N LYS A 123 -17.02 9.51 -14.74
CA LYS A 123 -18.35 9.81 -14.28
C LYS A 123 -19.31 8.91 -15.02
N ILE A 124 -20.03 8.11 -14.25
CA ILE A 124 -21.01 7.23 -14.84
C ILE A 124 -22.37 7.86 -14.67
N THR A 125 -23.04 8.05 -15.77
CA THR A 125 -24.41 8.55 -15.73
C THR A 125 -25.30 7.36 -15.55
N ALA A 126 -25.77 7.18 -14.35
CA ALA A 126 -26.60 6.02 -14.05
C ALA A 126 -27.97 6.12 -14.67
N GLN A 127 -28.39 7.33 -14.98
CA GLN A 127 -29.74 7.53 -15.50
C GLN A 127 -29.66 7.87 -16.96
N ARG A 128 -30.40 7.14 -17.76
CA ARG A 128 -30.52 7.44 -19.19
C ARG A 128 -31.98 7.66 -19.49
N LYS A 129 -32.24 8.70 -20.28
CA LYS A 129 -33.57 8.96 -20.71
C LYS A 129 -33.87 8.08 -21.92
N ILE A 130 -34.98 7.38 -21.83
CA ILE A 130 -35.41 6.48 -22.88
C ILE A 130 -36.56 7.12 -23.60
N ASN A 131 -36.41 7.30 -24.89
CA ASN A 131 -37.48 7.89 -25.70
C ASN A 131 -38.46 6.82 -26.06
N VAL A 132 -39.75 7.15 -25.87
CA VAL A 132 -40.81 6.21 -26.23
C VAL A 132 -41.28 6.60 -27.62
N LYS A 133 -41.31 5.63 -28.49
CA LYS A 133 -41.79 5.86 -29.83
C LYS A 133 -43.19 5.31 -29.97
N GLU A 134 -44.13 6.14 -30.42
CA GLU A 134 -45.49 5.68 -30.60
C GLU A 134 -45.65 5.22 -32.02
N LEU A 135 -46.18 4.05 -32.21
CA LEU A 135 -46.35 3.47 -33.55
C LEU A 135 -47.75 3.82 -34.14
#